data_0ddbaf7447d5768b8fc6c093e7d99c13
#
_entry.id   0ddbaf7447d5768b8fc6c093e7d99c13
#
_cell.length_a   1.000
_cell.length_b   1.000
_cell.length_c   1.000
_cell.angle_alpha   90.00
_cell.angle_beta   90.00
_cell.angle_gamma   90.00
#
_symmetry.space_group_name_H-M   'P 1'
#
loop_
_entity.id
_entity.type
_entity.pdbx_description
1 polymer ?
#
loop_
_entity_poly.entity_id
_entity_poly.type
_entity_poly.pdbx_seq_one_letter_code
_entity_poly.pdbx_strand_id
1 'polypeptide(L)'
;MRIWTVFFFVLLMCPSVAEAQTAEILLQKVTEALSAGKADYAVSLFRQATAANAEQAEIYYWTQLNKNTDTSLRMAGELAAHFKDYRVYDKAYLFYMELLQAHPDDVQTLVACAETQLMRGDEDDARRLYEKVLGLDADNLQANIFLGNYYFLQAENRKKRLEEDFKHLASPTRMQYARYRNGLSDIFAGGYEKAKACLQRVLQLFPSSSEAGHILERIKKLEAELK
;
A
#
# COMPACT_ATOMS: atom_id res chain seq x y z
N MET A 1 -16.16 -61.24 34.93
CA MET A 1 -15.18 -60.29 34.33
C MET A 1 -15.96 -59.09 33.80
N ARG A 2 -15.91 -57.98 34.49
CA ARG A 2 -16.57 -56.73 34.08
C ARG A 2 -15.51 -55.78 33.49
N ILE A 3 -15.57 -55.54 32.22
CA ILE A 3 -14.71 -54.59 31.49
C ILE A 3 -15.33 -53.21 31.69
N TRP A 4 -14.68 -52.37 32.46
CA TRP A 4 -14.99 -50.95 32.62
C TRP A 4 -14.33 -50.22 31.46
N THR A 5 -15.09 -49.79 30.47
CA THR A 5 -14.67 -48.85 29.44
C THR A 5 -14.78 -47.45 29.99
N VAL A 6 -13.62 -46.90 30.40
CA VAL A 6 -13.48 -45.47 30.74
C VAL A 6 -13.50 -44.66 29.43
N PHE A 7 -14.61 -44.00 29.16
CA PHE A 7 -14.72 -42.98 28.09
C PHE A 7 -13.99 -41.75 28.58
N PHE A 8 -12.75 -41.58 28.13
CA PHE A 8 -11.99 -40.34 28.30
C PHE A 8 -12.56 -39.33 27.25
N PHE A 9 -13.49 -38.49 27.69
CA PHE A 9 -13.91 -37.31 26.92
C PHE A 9 -12.79 -36.30 26.97
N VAL A 10 -11.85 -36.36 26.02
CA VAL A 10 -10.89 -35.27 25.76
C VAL A 10 -11.69 -34.12 25.17
N LEU A 11 -12.05 -33.16 26.02
CA LEU A 11 -12.55 -31.87 25.59
C LEU A 11 -11.38 -31.18 24.89
N LEU A 12 -11.29 -31.36 23.56
CA LEU A 12 -10.48 -30.51 22.70
C LEU A 12 -11.08 -29.10 22.77
N MET A 13 -10.61 -28.30 23.73
CA MET A 13 -10.83 -26.88 23.71
C MET A 13 -10.23 -26.37 22.41
N CYS A 14 -11.08 -26.13 21.40
CA CYS A 14 -10.67 -25.43 20.18
C CYS A 14 -10.16 -24.05 20.59
N PRO A 15 -8.89 -23.70 20.32
CA PRO A 15 -8.34 -22.40 20.69
C PRO A 15 -9.19 -21.24 20.14
N SER A 16 -9.84 -21.42 19.01
CA SER A 16 -10.75 -20.44 18.41
C SER A 16 -11.95 -20.02 19.25
N VAL A 17 -12.45 -20.91 20.14
CA VAL A 17 -13.60 -20.57 21.01
C VAL A 17 -13.15 -19.67 22.17
N ALA A 18 -11.97 -19.92 22.72
CA ALA A 18 -11.43 -19.09 23.81
C ALA A 18 -11.06 -17.68 23.30
N GLU A 19 -10.51 -17.58 22.11
CA GLU A 19 -10.20 -16.28 21.47
C GLU A 19 -11.46 -15.48 21.14
N ALA A 20 -12.49 -16.15 20.62
CA ALA A 20 -13.78 -15.50 20.34
C ALA A 20 -14.45 -14.95 21.59
N GLN A 21 -14.45 -15.69 22.70
CA GLN A 21 -14.97 -15.22 24.01
C GLN A 21 -14.15 -14.03 24.53
N THR A 22 -12.83 -14.04 24.33
CA THR A 22 -11.95 -12.92 24.72
C THR A 22 -12.27 -11.66 23.95
N ALA A 23 -12.47 -11.75 22.63
CA ALA A 23 -12.82 -10.61 21.80
C ALA A 23 -14.20 -10.01 22.20
N GLU A 24 -15.20 -10.85 22.45
CA GLU A 24 -16.54 -10.41 22.87
C GLU A 24 -16.48 -9.61 24.19
N ILE A 25 -15.76 -10.10 25.19
CA ILE A 25 -15.56 -9.41 26.47
C ILE A 25 -14.86 -8.06 26.27
N LEU A 26 -13.84 -8.01 25.39
CA LEU A 26 -13.12 -6.78 25.09
C LEU A 26 -14.02 -5.77 24.36
N LEU A 27 -14.85 -6.20 23.41
CA LEU A 27 -15.78 -5.34 22.69
C LEU A 27 -16.89 -4.79 23.61
N GLN A 28 -17.35 -5.57 24.58
CA GLN A 28 -18.27 -5.07 25.61
C GLN A 28 -17.60 -3.95 26.44
N LYS A 29 -16.35 -4.13 26.86
CA LYS A 29 -15.59 -3.08 27.55
C LYS A 29 -15.33 -1.85 26.66
N VAL A 30 -15.20 -2.01 25.35
CA VAL A 30 -15.12 -0.89 24.38
C VAL A 30 -16.41 -0.06 24.49
N THR A 31 -17.59 -0.70 24.48
CA THR A 31 -18.89 -0.02 24.61
C THR A 31 -18.98 0.76 25.93
N GLU A 32 -18.57 0.16 27.04
CA GLU A 32 -18.53 0.80 28.35
C GLU A 32 -17.58 2.00 28.37
N ALA A 33 -16.39 1.86 27.79
CA ALA A 33 -15.39 2.93 27.71
C ALA A 33 -15.87 4.09 26.87
N LEU A 34 -16.52 3.83 25.72
CA LEU A 34 -17.13 4.86 24.87
C LEU A 34 -18.24 5.60 25.61
N SER A 35 -19.12 4.88 26.32
CA SER A 35 -20.20 5.48 27.13
C SER A 35 -19.65 6.34 28.25
N ALA A 36 -18.48 6.02 28.79
CA ALA A 36 -17.79 6.79 29.82
C ALA A 36 -16.92 7.93 29.26
N GLY A 37 -16.93 8.17 27.94
CA GLY A 37 -16.12 9.21 27.28
C GLY A 37 -14.61 8.93 27.27
N LYS A 38 -14.17 7.69 27.49
CA LYS A 38 -12.76 7.27 27.56
C LYS A 38 -12.26 6.81 26.19
N ALA A 39 -12.17 7.73 25.22
CA ALA A 39 -11.87 7.41 23.83
C ALA A 39 -10.55 6.63 23.64
N ASP A 40 -9.44 7.07 24.22
CA ASP A 40 -8.14 6.42 24.07
C ASP A 40 -8.14 4.98 24.64
N TYR A 41 -8.80 4.81 25.76
CA TYR A 41 -8.95 3.48 26.38
C TYR A 41 -9.82 2.56 25.52
N ALA A 42 -10.91 3.09 24.95
CA ALA A 42 -11.76 2.35 24.02
C ALA A 42 -11.00 1.88 22.78
N VAL A 43 -10.17 2.75 22.16
CA VAL A 43 -9.31 2.37 21.02
C VAL A 43 -8.30 1.30 21.41
N SER A 44 -7.68 1.41 22.60
CA SER A 44 -6.73 0.38 23.09
C SER A 44 -7.39 -0.98 23.30
N LEU A 45 -8.61 -1.01 23.85
CA LEU A 45 -9.39 -2.24 24.01
C LEU A 45 -9.83 -2.81 22.66
N PHE A 46 -10.22 -1.95 21.72
CA PHE A 46 -10.60 -2.37 20.37
C PHE A 46 -9.43 -2.99 19.62
N ARG A 47 -8.22 -2.42 19.73
CA ARG A 47 -6.99 -3.03 19.18
C ARG A 47 -6.76 -4.44 19.73
N GLN A 48 -6.95 -4.63 21.04
CA GLN A 48 -6.82 -5.95 21.67
C GLN A 48 -7.90 -6.92 21.16
N ALA A 49 -9.14 -6.45 21.01
CA ALA A 49 -10.23 -7.24 20.45
C ALA A 49 -9.94 -7.63 18.99
N THR A 50 -9.43 -6.70 18.19
CA THR A 50 -9.01 -6.95 16.79
C THR A 50 -7.91 -8.00 16.73
N ALA A 51 -6.92 -7.95 17.62
CA ALA A 51 -5.87 -8.96 17.69
C ALA A 51 -6.39 -10.34 18.12
N ALA A 52 -7.40 -10.40 18.99
CA ALA A 52 -8.03 -11.64 19.43
C ALA A 52 -8.97 -12.23 18.37
N ASN A 53 -9.79 -11.41 17.73
CA ASN A 53 -10.67 -11.83 16.64
C ASN A 53 -11.06 -10.63 15.77
N ALA A 54 -10.35 -10.47 14.65
CA ALA A 54 -10.55 -9.34 13.74
C ALA A 54 -11.93 -9.35 13.07
N GLU A 55 -12.53 -10.51 12.81
CA GLU A 55 -13.87 -10.60 12.20
C GLU A 55 -14.96 -10.09 13.15
N GLN A 56 -14.87 -10.45 14.43
CA GLN A 56 -15.80 -9.92 15.43
C GLN A 56 -15.62 -8.41 15.64
N ALA A 57 -14.39 -7.93 15.65
CA ALA A 57 -14.09 -6.50 15.75
C ALA A 57 -14.62 -5.73 14.52
N GLU A 58 -14.47 -6.30 13.31
CA GLU A 58 -15.05 -5.74 12.09
C GLU A 58 -16.57 -5.64 12.15
N ILE A 59 -17.26 -6.73 12.56
CA ILE A 59 -18.72 -6.72 12.73
C ILE A 59 -19.13 -5.65 13.74
N TYR A 60 -18.44 -5.57 14.88
CA TYR A 60 -18.70 -4.54 15.88
C TYR A 60 -18.53 -3.12 15.30
N TYR A 61 -17.46 -2.88 14.54
CA TYR A 61 -17.21 -1.61 13.87
C TYR A 61 -18.38 -1.20 12.96
N TRP A 62 -18.86 -2.14 12.13
CA TRP A 62 -19.90 -1.84 11.16
C TRP A 62 -21.30 -1.72 11.79
N THR A 63 -21.56 -2.39 12.92
CA THR A 63 -22.91 -2.49 13.49
C THR A 63 -23.13 -1.66 14.74
N GLN A 64 -22.10 -1.37 15.53
CA GLN A 64 -22.23 -0.76 16.85
C GLN A 64 -21.64 0.65 16.94
N LEU A 65 -20.74 1.04 16.02
CA LEU A 65 -20.06 2.32 16.10
C LEU A 65 -20.75 3.40 15.24
N ASN A 66 -20.79 4.63 15.78
CA ASN A 66 -21.06 5.81 14.98
C ASN A 66 -19.79 6.18 14.21
N LYS A 67 -19.79 5.97 12.90
CA LYS A 67 -18.62 6.12 12.03
C LYS A 67 -18.12 7.56 11.86
N ASN A 68 -18.92 8.55 12.23
CA ASN A 68 -18.59 9.98 12.07
C ASN A 68 -17.82 10.56 13.27
N THR A 69 -17.20 9.70 14.10
CA THR A 69 -16.43 10.16 15.26
C THR A 69 -14.93 9.89 15.03
N ASP A 70 -14.07 10.77 15.57
CA ASP A 70 -12.61 10.56 15.55
C ASP A 70 -12.23 9.20 16.15
N THR A 71 -12.90 8.78 17.21
CA THR A 71 -12.64 7.50 17.86
C THR A 71 -12.93 6.32 16.94
N SER A 72 -14.02 6.35 16.17
CA SER A 72 -14.34 5.28 15.22
C SER A 72 -13.37 5.26 14.04
N LEU A 73 -12.92 6.41 13.55
CA LEU A 73 -11.88 6.47 12.53
C LEU A 73 -10.55 5.86 13.02
N ARG A 74 -10.16 6.15 14.26
CA ARG A 74 -8.98 5.50 14.87
C ARG A 74 -9.14 3.98 14.95
N MET A 75 -10.34 3.48 15.28
CA MET A 75 -10.65 2.04 15.27
C MET A 75 -10.63 1.46 13.86
N ALA A 76 -11.07 2.20 12.84
CA ALA A 76 -10.89 1.80 11.44
C ALA A 76 -9.41 1.65 11.07
N GLY A 77 -8.56 2.56 11.57
CA GLY A 77 -7.11 2.46 11.41
C GLY A 77 -6.51 1.18 12.01
N GLU A 78 -6.99 0.76 13.17
CA GLU A 78 -6.55 -0.50 13.81
C GLU A 78 -6.93 -1.73 12.95
N LEU A 79 -8.15 -1.75 12.38
CA LEU A 79 -8.59 -2.81 11.47
C LEU A 79 -7.80 -2.79 10.17
N ALA A 80 -7.58 -1.61 9.58
CA ALA A 80 -6.80 -1.47 8.37
C ALA A 80 -5.38 -2.03 8.53
N ALA A 81 -4.69 -1.63 9.60
CA ALA A 81 -3.35 -2.09 9.92
C ALA A 81 -3.32 -3.61 10.16
N HIS A 82 -4.23 -4.12 10.97
CA HIS A 82 -4.33 -5.56 11.25
C HIS A 82 -4.52 -6.37 9.96
N PHE A 83 -5.51 -6.03 9.14
CA PHE A 83 -5.77 -6.75 7.89
C PHE A 83 -4.61 -6.65 6.90
N LYS A 84 -3.89 -5.53 6.85
CA LYS A 84 -2.66 -5.38 6.06
C LYS A 84 -1.57 -6.32 6.54
N ASP A 85 -1.32 -6.39 7.85
CA ASP A 85 -0.28 -7.24 8.45
C ASP A 85 -0.57 -8.74 8.23
N TYR A 86 -1.84 -9.12 8.28
CA TYR A 86 -2.30 -10.48 8.00
C TYR A 86 -2.56 -10.76 6.52
N ARG A 87 -2.17 -9.83 5.61
CA ARG A 87 -2.27 -9.94 4.15
C ARG A 87 -3.70 -10.09 3.61
N VAL A 88 -4.70 -9.64 4.36
CA VAL A 88 -6.10 -9.56 3.91
C VAL A 88 -6.32 -8.19 3.26
N TYR A 89 -5.62 -7.98 2.15
CA TYR A 89 -5.48 -6.66 1.53
C TYR A 89 -6.80 -6.02 1.07
N ASP A 90 -7.78 -6.82 0.66
CA ASP A 90 -9.10 -6.28 0.27
C ASP A 90 -9.80 -5.61 1.45
N LYS A 91 -9.78 -6.24 2.63
CA LYS A 91 -10.34 -5.63 3.84
C LYS A 91 -9.52 -4.43 4.31
N ALA A 92 -8.18 -4.53 4.28
CA ALA A 92 -7.31 -3.40 4.62
C ALA A 92 -7.62 -2.18 3.74
N TYR A 93 -7.76 -2.38 2.44
CA TYR A 93 -8.11 -1.32 1.48
C TYR A 93 -9.43 -0.64 1.82
N LEU A 94 -10.49 -1.42 2.14
CA LEU A 94 -11.80 -0.85 2.52
C LEU A 94 -11.68 0.10 3.72
N PHE A 95 -10.94 -0.28 4.75
CA PHE A 95 -10.74 0.56 5.93
C PHE A 95 -9.84 1.77 5.66
N TYR A 96 -8.79 1.65 4.82
CA TYR A 96 -8.02 2.82 4.40
C TYR A 96 -8.86 3.79 3.58
N MET A 97 -9.76 3.31 2.72
CA MET A 97 -10.68 4.17 1.99
C MET A 97 -11.67 4.90 2.91
N GLU A 98 -12.16 4.25 3.98
CA GLU A 98 -12.98 4.88 5.01
C GLU A 98 -12.22 6.05 5.68
N LEU A 99 -10.94 5.84 6.03
CA LEU A 99 -10.09 6.90 6.59
C LEU A 99 -9.87 8.05 5.61
N LEU A 100 -9.62 7.74 4.33
CA LEU A 100 -9.39 8.74 3.30
C LEU A 100 -10.67 9.52 2.90
N GLN A 101 -11.86 8.97 3.14
CA GLN A 101 -13.11 9.73 3.01
C GLN A 101 -13.21 10.85 4.06
N ALA A 102 -12.75 10.58 5.27
CA ALA A 102 -12.74 11.58 6.36
C ALA A 102 -11.55 12.54 6.26
N HIS A 103 -10.38 12.01 5.92
CA HIS A 103 -9.11 12.75 5.85
C HIS A 103 -8.42 12.48 4.51
N PRO A 104 -8.88 13.11 3.41
CA PRO A 104 -8.44 12.79 2.06
C PRO A 104 -6.96 13.11 1.79
N ASP A 105 -6.35 13.97 2.59
CA ASP A 105 -4.99 14.44 2.44
C ASP A 105 -4.04 13.93 3.55
N ASP A 106 -4.46 12.92 4.31
CA ASP A 106 -3.58 12.27 5.27
C ASP A 106 -2.53 11.43 4.56
N VAL A 107 -1.30 11.95 4.55
CA VAL A 107 -0.16 11.35 3.84
C VAL A 107 0.13 9.92 4.31
N GLN A 108 0.02 9.67 5.62
CA GLN A 108 0.32 8.33 6.16
C GLN A 108 -0.70 7.30 5.67
N THR A 109 -1.97 7.64 5.71
CA THR A 109 -3.05 6.78 5.20
C THR A 109 -2.95 6.60 3.68
N LEU A 110 -2.62 7.66 2.93
CA LEU A 110 -2.39 7.56 1.47
C LEU A 110 -1.26 6.59 1.14
N VAL A 111 -0.13 6.66 1.85
CA VAL A 111 1.00 5.73 1.66
C VAL A 111 0.59 4.30 2.00
N ALA A 112 -0.07 4.08 3.14
CA ALA A 112 -0.52 2.74 3.55
C ALA A 112 -1.54 2.14 2.57
N CYS A 113 -2.43 2.97 2.02
CA CYS A 113 -3.38 2.58 0.99
C CYS A 113 -2.68 2.24 -0.32
N ALA A 114 -1.68 3.03 -0.75
CA ALA A 114 -0.87 2.76 -1.94
C ALA A 114 -0.10 1.44 -1.84
N GLU A 115 0.55 1.18 -0.71
CA GLU A 115 1.20 -0.11 -0.44
C GLU A 115 0.21 -1.28 -0.50
N THR A 116 -0.99 -1.08 0.06
CA THR A 116 -2.04 -2.10 0.03
C THR A 116 -2.49 -2.39 -1.41
N GLN A 117 -2.62 -1.37 -2.26
CA GLN A 117 -2.95 -1.53 -3.68
C GLN A 117 -1.87 -2.29 -4.44
N LEU A 118 -0.58 -2.04 -4.14
CA LEU A 118 0.52 -2.82 -4.71
C LEU A 118 0.40 -4.31 -4.36
N MET A 119 0.07 -4.61 -3.11
CA MET A 119 -0.09 -6.00 -2.66
C MET A 119 -1.35 -6.67 -3.25
N ARG A 120 -2.35 -5.89 -3.68
CA ARG A 120 -3.51 -6.36 -4.44
C ARG A 120 -3.22 -6.53 -5.93
N GLY A 121 -2.06 -6.07 -6.41
CA GLY A 121 -1.67 -6.09 -7.82
C GLY A 121 -2.21 -4.90 -8.63
N ASP A 122 -2.75 -3.88 -7.99
CA ASP A 122 -3.25 -2.66 -8.64
C ASP A 122 -2.18 -1.55 -8.64
N GLU A 123 -1.20 -1.72 -9.53
CA GLU A 123 -0.06 -0.80 -9.64
C GLU A 123 -0.48 0.60 -10.12
N ASP A 124 -1.53 0.69 -10.96
CA ASP A 124 -2.01 1.98 -11.47
C ASP A 124 -2.70 2.81 -10.38
N ASP A 125 -3.49 2.18 -9.51
CA ASP A 125 -4.08 2.87 -8.36
C ASP A 125 -3.02 3.26 -7.35
N ALA A 126 -2.06 2.39 -7.06
CA ALA A 126 -0.93 2.70 -6.19
C ALA A 126 -0.14 3.92 -6.72
N ARG A 127 0.13 3.97 -8.04
CA ARG A 127 0.79 5.11 -8.67
C ARG A 127 0.03 6.42 -8.44
N ARG A 128 -1.30 6.42 -8.66
CA ARG A 128 -2.12 7.63 -8.44
C ARG A 128 -2.06 8.12 -6.98
N LEU A 129 -2.10 7.19 -6.04
CA LEU A 129 -2.00 7.52 -4.62
C LEU A 129 -0.62 8.10 -4.28
N TYR A 130 0.47 7.49 -4.76
CA TYR A 130 1.81 8.02 -4.54
C TYR A 130 2.07 9.36 -5.25
N GLU A 131 1.50 9.58 -6.44
CA GLU A 131 1.54 10.91 -7.09
C GLU A 131 0.83 11.97 -6.22
N LYS A 132 -0.32 11.61 -5.62
CA LYS A 132 -1.01 12.48 -4.65
C LYS A 132 -0.15 12.73 -3.41
N VAL A 133 0.51 11.70 -2.88
CA VAL A 133 1.45 11.85 -1.75
C VAL A 133 2.54 12.86 -2.09
N LEU A 134 3.20 12.77 -3.25
CA LEU A 134 4.24 13.74 -3.64
C LEU A 134 3.70 15.16 -3.87
N GLY A 135 2.42 15.29 -4.19
CA GLY A 135 1.76 16.60 -4.26
C GLY A 135 1.57 17.26 -2.89
N LEU A 136 1.49 16.47 -1.81
CA LEU A 136 1.32 16.92 -0.43
C LEU A 136 2.66 16.99 0.33
N ASP A 137 3.50 16.00 0.11
CA ASP A 137 4.82 15.83 0.73
C ASP A 137 5.83 15.39 -0.34
N ALA A 138 6.50 16.37 -0.93
CA ALA A 138 7.50 16.14 -1.99
C ALA A 138 8.71 15.32 -1.51
N ASP A 139 8.92 15.25 -0.19
CA ASP A 139 10.03 14.58 0.46
C ASP A 139 9.69 13.17 0.91
N ASN A 140 8.49 12.69 0.64
CA ASN A 140 8.08 11.35 1.01
C ASN A 140 8.98 10.31 0.34
N LEU A 141 9.78 9.63 1.14
CA LEU A 141 10.79 8.70 0.64
C LEU A 141 10.16 7.50 -0.09
N GLN A 142 9.10 6.91 0.46
CA GLN A 142 8.44 5.74 -0.11
C GLN A 142 7.82 6.06 -1.48
N ALA A 143 7.14 7.21 -1.59
CA ALA A 143 6.55 7.65 -2.84
C ALA A 143 7.62 7.95 -3.91
N ASN A 144 8.73 8.59 -3.52
CA ASN A 144 9.85 8.85 -4.44
C ASN A 144 10.53 7.54 -4.91
N ILE A 145 10.73 6.56 -4.03
CA ILE A 145 11.30 5.25 -4.41
C ILE A 145 10.36 4.54 -5.39
N PHE A 146 9.08 4.44 -5.04
CA PHE A 146 8.13 3.72 -5.90
C PHE A 146 7.99 4.39 -7.27
N LEU A 147 7.70 5.69 -7.31
CA LEU A 147 7.49 6.42 -8.57
C LEU A 147 8.75 6.50 -9.43
N GLY A 148 9.92 6.64 -8.80
CA GLY A 148 11.20 6.61 -9.50
C GLY A 148 11.40 5.30 -10.25
N ASN A 149 11.21 4.17 -9.59
CA ASN A 149 11.30 2.84 -10.18
C ASN A 149 10.20 2.60 -11.22
N TYR A 150 8.96 2.96 -10.92
CA TYR A 150 7.81 2.83 -11.82
C TYR A 150 8.05 3.55 -13.15
N TYR A 151 8.36 4.84 -13.11
CA TYR A 151 8.58 5.62 -14.33
C TYR A 151 9.79 5.12 -15.12
N PHE A 152 10.86 4.68 -14.44
CA PHE A 152 12.02 4.10 -15.08
C PHE A 152 11.65 2.81 -15.84
N LEU A 153 10.98 1.88 -15.19
CA LEU A 153 10.57 0.61 -15.81
C LEU A 153 9.59 0.82 -16.96
N GLN A 154 8.64 1.74 -16.82
CA GLN A 154 7.72 2.09 -17.90
C GLN A 154 8.45 2.68 -19.11
N ALA A 155 9.44 3.56 -18.87
CA ALA A 155 10.26 4.13 -19.93
C ALA A 155 11.12 3.05 -20.63
N GLU A 156 11.76 2.14 -19.89
CA GLU A 156 12.52 1.01 -20.44
C GLU A 156 11.65 0.11 -21.32
N ASN A 157 10.44 -0.22 -20.84
CA ASN A 157 9.51 -1.06 -21.60
C ASN A 157 9.05 -0.37 -22.90
N ARG A 158 8.76 0.93 -22.87
CA ARG A 158 8.38 1.71 -24.06
C ARG A 158 9.55 1.84 -25.02
N LYS A 159 10.77 2.10 -24.53
CA LYS A 159 11.99 2.17 -25.32
C LYS A 159 12.24 0.85 -26.03
N LYS A 160 12.19 -0.27 -25.32
CA LYS A 160 12.39 -1.60 -25.87
C LYS A 160 11.41 -1.89 -27.02
N ARG A 161 10.11 -1.60 -26.85
CA ARG A 161 9.11 -1.77 -27.92
C ARG A 161 9.44 -0.91 -29.14
N LEU A 162 9.76 0.36 -28.92
CA LEU A 162 10.11 1.28 -30.00
C LEU A 162 11.37 0.81 -30.78
N GLU A 163 12.39 0.28 -30.10
CA GLU A 163 13.58 -0.28 -30.68
C GLU A 163 13.29 -1.57 -31.48
N GLU A 164 12.43 -2.44 -30.95
CA GLU A 164 12.01 -3.67 -31.62
C GLU A 164 11.25 -3.33 -32.92
N ASP A 165 10.27 -2.41 -32.85
CA ASP A 165 9.53 -1.95 -34.01
C ASP A 165 10.44 -1.35 -35.09
N PHE A 166 11.44 -0.58 -34.68
CA PHE A 166 12.42 0.02 -35.61
C PHE A 166 13.36 -1.02 -36.25
N LYS A 167 13.81 -2.04 -35.50
CA LYS A 167 14.67 -3.14 -35.99
C LYS A 167 14.00 -4.00 -37.06
N HIS A 168 12.67 -4.10 -37.03
CA HIS A 168 11.93 -4.84 -38.07
C HIS A 168 11.90 -4.14 -39.44
N LEU A 169 12.39 -2.91 -39.54
CA LEU A 169 12.47 -2.18 -40.81
C LEU A 169 13.77 -2.55 -41.55
N ALA A 170 13.67 -3.27 -42.65
CA ALA A 170 14.84 -3.71 -43.43
C ALA A 170 15.65 -2.53 -44.00
N SER A 171 14.98 -1.42 -44.38
CA SER A 171 15.62 -0.22 -44.92
C SER A 171 14.79 1.02 -44.49
N PRO A 172 15.02 1.53 -43.30
CA PRO A 172 14.23 2.64 -42.78
C PRO A 172 14.44 3.92 -43.59
N THR A 173 13.32 4.56 -43.99
CA THR A 173 13.34 5.85 -44.63
C THR A 173 13.77 6.94 -43.64
N ARG A 174 14.19 8.11 -44.18
CA ARG A 174 14.52 9.28 -43.37
C ARG A 174 13.38 9.69 -42.41
N MET A 175 12.14 9.56 -42.87
CA MET A 175 10.98 9.87 -42.06
C MET A 175 10.78 8.86 -40.91
N GLN A 176 10.98 7.58 -41.17
CA GLN A 176 10.90 6.53 -40.13
C GLN A 176 11.99 6.69 -39.08
N TYR A 177 13.21 7.03 -39.51
CA TYR A 177 14.29 7.36 -38.61
C TYR A 177 13.98 8.58 -37.72
N ALA A 178 13.42 9.64 -38.32
CA ALA A 178 12.99 10.83 -37.57
C ALA A 178 11.90 10.50 -36.54
N ARG A 179 10.91 9.66 -36.91
CA ARG A 179 9.87 9.18 -35.96
C ARG A 179 10.46 8.39 -34.79
N TYR A 180 11.41 7.51 -35.07
CA TYR A 180 12.12 6.75 -34.05
C TYR A 180 12.84 7.68 -33.05
N ARG A 181 13.60 8.66 -33.58
CA ARG A 181 14.29 9.67 -32.74
C ARG A 181 13.32 10.48 -31.88
N ASN A 182 12.24 10.95 -32.47
CA ASN A 182 11.20 11.69 -31.73
C ASN A 182 10.57 10.80 -30.66
N GLY A 183 10.26 9.53 -30.97
CA GLY A 183 9.73 8.58 -29.99
C GLY A 183 10.68 8.36 -28.82
N LEU A 184 12.00 8.27 -29.03
CA LEU A 184 12.99 8.19 -27.97
C LEU A 184 12.99 9.48 -27.10
N SER A 185 12.91 10.65 -27.73
CA SER A 185 12.85 11.93 -27.02
C SER A 185 11.58 12.03 -26.14
N ASP A 186 10.43 11.61 -26.65
CA ASP A 186 9.15 11.59 -25.94
C ASP A 186 9.19 10.62 -24.73
N ILE A 187 9.81 9.46 -24.91
CA ILE A 187 10.00 8.49 -23.84
C ILE A 187 10.91 9.09 -22.77
N PHE A 188 11.98 9.77 -23.18
CA PHE A 188 12.90 10.40 -22.25
C PHE A 188 12.18 11.46 -21.41
N ALA A 189 11.51 12.42 -22.05
CA ALA A 189 10.82 13.50 -21.36
C ALA A 189 9.64 13.00 -20.50
N GLY A 190 8.85 12.04 -20.99
CA GLY A 190 7.66 11.53 -20.30
C GLY A 190 7.92 10.50 -19.22
N GLY A 191 9.09 9.85 -19.22
CA GLY A 191 9.41 8.73 -18.32
C GLY A 191 10.72 8.92 -17.57
N TYR A 192 11.85 8.92 -18.29
CA TYR A 192 13.17 8.99 -17.63
C TYR A 192 13.41 10.29 -16.84
N GLU A 193 12.90 11.43 -17.29
CA GLU A 193 13.02 12.68 -16.52
C GLU A 193 12.21 12.63 -15.23
N LYS A 194 11.02 12.05 -15.26
CA LYS A 194 10.22 11.84 -14.05
C LYS A 194 10.91 10.90 -13.07
N ALA A 195 11.43 9.78 -13.58
CA ALA A 195 12.21 8.84 -12.79
C ALA A 195 13.44 9.53 -12.16
N LYS A 196 14.16 10.32 -12.97
CA LYS A 196 15.35 11.07 -12.54
C LYS A 196 15.03 12.02 -11.39
N ALA A 197 13.94 12.78 -11.49
CA ALA A 197 13.52 13.71 -10.44
C ALA A 197 13.24 12.98 -9.11
N CYS A 198 12.46 11.92 -9.13
CA CYS A 198 12.16 11.13 -7.93
C CYS A 198 13.44 10.49 -7.34
N LEU A 199 14.27 9.84 -8.17
CA LEU A 199 15.47 9.15 -7.69
C LEU A 199 16.56 10.11 -7.19
N GLN A 200 16.66 11.29 -7.75
CA GLN A 200 17.52 12.35 -7.19
C GLN A 200 17.05 12.75 -5.79
N ARG A 201 15.73 12.84 -5.58
CA ARG A 201 15.18 13.11 -4.26
C ARG A 201 15.48 11.97 -3.28
N VAL A 202 15.38 10.71 -3.74
CA VAL A 202 15.80 9.55 -2.93
C VAL A 202 17.24 9.69 -2.48
N LEU A 203 18.20 10.03 -3.36
CA LEU A 203 19.61 10.21 -2.98
C LEU A 203 19.86 11.41 -2.06
N GLN A 204 19.05 12.47 -2.14
CA GLN A 204 19.13 13.58 -1.20
C GLN A 204 18.69 13.18 0.21
N LEU A 205 17.63 12.36 0.32
CA LEU A 205 17.08 11.88 1.59
C LEU A 205 17.83 10.67 2.12
N PHE A 206 18.31 9.81 1.23
CA PHE A 206 19.04 8.57 1.54
C PHE A 206 20.25 8.38 0.61
N PRO A 207 21.38 9.06 0.90
CA PRO A 207 22.57 9.09 0.04
C PRO A 207 23.22 7.70 -0.22
N SER A 208 22.97 6.72 0.66
CA SER A 208 23.51 5.36 0.53
C SER A 208 22.68 4.44 -0.37
N SER A 209 21.62 4.92 -1.02
CA SER A 209 20.82 4.13 -1.95
C SER A 209 21.60 3.80 -3.22
N SER A 210 22.22 2.61 -3.25
CA SER A 210 22.95 2.11 -4.43
C SER A 210 22.04 1.93 -5.63
N GLU A 211 20.81 1.48 -5.42
CA GLU A 211 19.82 1.26 -6.49
C GLU A 211 19.48 2.57 -7.20
N ALA A 212 19.11 3.61 -6.44
CA ALA A 212 18.83 4.92 -7.02
C ALA A 212 20.04 5.48 -7.79
N GLY A 213 21.25 5.32 -7.25
CA GLY A 213 22.49 5.71 -7.90
C GLY A 213 22.70 5.00 -9.24
N HIS A 214 22.55 3.69 -9.28
CA HIS A 214 22.71 2.90 -10.52
C HIS A 214 21.69 3.28 -11.58
N ILE A 215 20.42 3.48 -11.21
CA ILE A 215 19.39 3.89 -12.17
C ILE A 215 19.71 5.28 -12.73
N LEU A 216 20.10 6.23 -11.88
CA LEU A 216 20.47 7.58 -12.32
C LEU A 216 21.66 7.59 -13.28
N GLU A 217 22.68 6.76 -13.05
CA GLU A 217 23.78 6.60 -13.99
C GLU A 217 23.33 6.06 -15.35
N ARG A 218 22.41 5.09 -15.37
CA ARG A 218 21.82 4.58 -16.62
C ARG A 218 21.05 5.66 -17.36
N ILE A 219 20.21 6.42 -16.67
CA ILE A 219 19.46 7.56 -17.26
C ILE A 219 20.43 8.59 -17.85
N LYS A 220 21.53 8.91 -17.15
CA LYS A 220 22.55 9.85 -17.62
C LYS A 220 23.24 9.39 -18.89
N LYS A 221 23.54 8.09 -19.02
CA LYS A 221 24.11 7.52 -20.26
C LYS A 221 23.13 7.64 -21.41
N LEU A 222 21.85 7.32 -21.20
CA LEU A 222 20.81 7.45 -22.21
C LEU A 222 20.61 8.91 -22.65
N GLU A 223 20.67 9.85 -21.71
CA GLU A 223 20.61 11.30 -22.02
C GLU A 223 21.77 11.75 -22.93
N ALA A 224 22.95 11.21 -22.71
CA ALA A 224 24.13 11.54 -23.53
C ALA A 224 24.02 10.97 -24.96
N GLU A 225 23.39 9.81 -25.13
CA GLU A 225 23.16 9.18 -26.45
C GLU A 225 22.10 9.89 -27.29
N LEU A 226 21.20 10.65 -26.66
CA LEU A 226 20.13 11.38 -27.33
C LEU A 226 20.55 12.76 -27.85
N LYS A 227 21.62 13.32 -27.29
CA LYS A 227 22.22 14.59 -27.69
C LYS A 227 23.10 14.43 -28.91
#